data_77ffcf46b9de6891d89c02565c5e32a0
#
_entry.id   77ffcf46b9de6891d89c02565c5e32a0
#
_cell.length_a   1.000
_cell.length_b   1.000
_cell.length_c   1.000
_cell.angle_alpha   90.00
_cell.angle_beta   90.00
_cell.angle_gamma   90.00
#
_symmetry.space_group_name_H-M   'P 1'
#
loop_
_entity.id
_entity.type
_entity.pdbx_description
1 polymer ?
#
loop_
_entity_poly.entity_id
_entity_poly.type
_entity_poly.pdbx_seq_one_letter_code
_entity_poly.pdbx_strand_id
1 'polypeptide(L)' 'MQVKLENGNLVITLPMQTPSPSSSGKTLIVATSGGNKQTDVVVNGKNVTVGVNAYIKAT' A
#
# COMPACT_ATOMS: atom_id res chain seq x y z
N MET A 1 -4.40 -6.90 0.31
CA MET A 1 -3.86 -6.07 -0.79
C MET A 1 -3.86 -6.89 -2.07
N GLN A 2 -4.31 -6.30 -3.15
CA GLN A 2 -4.21 -6.90 -4.48
C GLN A 2 -3.31 -6.05 -5.34
N VAL A 3 -2.45 -6.70 -6.13
CA VAL A 3 -1.53 -6.01 -7.03
C VAL A 3 -1.58 -6.72 -8.38
N LYS A 4 -1.74 -5.93 -9.44
CA LYS A 4 -1.80 -6.49 -10.80
C LYS A 4 -1.22 -5.51 -11.81
N LEU A 5 -0.85 -6.02 -12.98
CA LEU A 5 -0.47 -5.21 -14.12
C LEU A 5 -1.68 -5.06 -15.04
N GLU A 6 -1.96 -3.84 -15.47
CA GLU A 6 -3.08 -3.56 -16.35
C GLU A 6 -2.73 -2.37 -17.25
N ASN A 7 -2.74 -2.59 -18.57
CA ASN A 7 -2.48 -1.54 -19.55
C ASN A 7 -1.19 -0.76 -19.29
N GLY A 8 -0.12 -1.45 -18.88
CA GLY A 8 1.15 -0.82 -18.57
C GLY A 8 1.21 -0.15 -17.22
N ASN A 9 0.17 -0.30 -16.40
CA ASN A 9 0.10 0.29 -15.05
C ASN A 9 0.19 -0.80 -14.00
N LEU A 10 0.87 -0.48 -12.91
CA LEU A 10 0.82 -1.29 -11.71
C LEU A 10 -0.37 -0.82 -10.88
N VAL A 11 -1.36 -1.69 -10.72
CA VAL A 11 -2.60 -1.36 -10.00
C VAL A 11 -2.56 -2.02 -8.64
N ILE A 12 -2.69 -1.21 -7.60
CA ILE A 12 -2.65 -1.67 -6.21
C ILE A 12 -3.99 -1.37 -5.55
N THR A 13 -4.62 -2.39 -4.98
CA THR A 13 -5.90 -2.25 -4.30
C THR A 13 -5.71 -2.58 -2.82
N LEU A 14 -6.00 -1.61 -1.97
CA LEU A 14 -5.95 -1.75 -0.53
C LEU A 14 -7.32 -1.43 0.07
N PRO A 15 -7.80 -2.24 1.02
CA PRO A 15 -9.04 -1.87 1.71
C PRO A 15 -8.80 -0.66 2.60
N MET A 16 -9.80 0.20 2.67
CA MET A 16 -9.80 1.31 3.63
C MET A 16 -10.02 0.77 5.03
N GLN A 17 -9.35 1.38 5.99
CA GLN A 17 -9.57 1.06 7.40
C GLN A 17 -10.07 2.28 8.15
N THR A 18 -10.61 2.07 9.35
CA THR A 18 -10.91 3.17 10.25
C THR A 18 -9.60 3.91 10.53
N PRO A 19 -9.56 5.24 10.36
CA PRO A 19 -8.31 5.98 10.56
C PRO A 19 -7.69 5.69 11.92
N SER A 20 -6.40 5.36 11.93
CA SER A 20 -5.68 5.06 13.17
C SER A 20 -4.39 5.88 13.22
N PRO A 21 -3.97 6.31 14.44
CA PRO A 21 -2.77 7.13 14.56
C PRO A 21 -1.53 6.42 14.03
N SER A 22 -0.70 7.16 13.30
CA SER A 22 0.63 6.68 12.93
C SER A 22 1.56 6.74 14.13
N SER A 23 2.78 6.21 13.98
CA SER A 23 3.75 6.20 15.07
C SER A 23 4.10 7.62 15.56
N SER A 24 4.06 8.61 14.66
CA SER A 24 4.35 10.00 15.05
C SER A 24 3.15 10.70 15.72
N GLY A 25 1.95 10.17 15.55
CA GLY A 25 0.73 10.79 16.06
C GLY A 25 0.26 12.01 15.28
N LYS A 26 0.97 12.39 14.22
CA LYS A 26 0.64 13.59 13.42
C LYS A 26 -0.27 13.27 12.26
N THR A 27 -0.42 12.02 11.91
CA THR A 27 -1.26 11.57 10.80
C THR A 27 -2.11 10.39 11.23
N LEU A 28 -3.18 10.17 10.48
CA LEU A 28 -4.06 9.03 10.66
C LEU A 28 -3.98 8.16 9.41
N ILE A 29 -3.63 6.89 9.59
CA ILE A 29 -3.50 5.95 8.48
C ILE A 29 -4.87 5.46 8.08
N VAL A 30 -5.19 5.57 6.79
CA VAL A 30 -6.48 5.15 6.23
C VAL A 30 -6.39 3.89 5.39
N ALA A 31 -5.19 3.56 4.91
CA ALA A 31 -4.94 2.30 4.20
C ALA A 31 -3.45 2.00 4.25
N THR A 32 -3.09 0.75 4.41
CA THR A 32 -1.67 0.37 4.49
C THR A 32 -1.47 -1.06 4.04
N SER A 33 -0.30 -1.33 3.47
CA SER A 33 0.13 -2.69 3.16
C SER A 33 0.67 -3.42 4.38
N GLY A 34 0.91 -2.71 5.48
CA GLY A 34 1.51 -3.30 6.68
C GLY A 34 3.00 -3.57 6.52
N GLY A 35 3.70 -2.67 5.84
CA GLY A 35 5.11 -2.80 5.52
C GLY A 35 5.32 -3.25 4.08
N ASN A 36 6.53 -3.65 3.74
CA ASN A 36 6.85 -4.12 2.40
C ASN A 36 6.35 -5.54 2.21
N LYS A 37 5.59 -5.78 1.15
CA LYS A 37 5.01 -7.08 0.83
C LYS A 37 5.45 -7.52 -0.56
N GLN A 38 5.93 -8.75 -0.68
CA GLN A 38 6.25 -9.33 -1.96
C GLN A 38 4.95 -9.79 -2.64
N THR A 39 4.82 -9.50 -3.92
CA THR A 39 3.62 -9.82 -4.69
C THR A 39 3.88 -10.95 -5.67
N ASP A 40 2.80 -11.41 -6.34
CA ASP A 40 2.91 -12.39 -7.42
C ASP A 40 3.20 -11.74 -8.76
N VAL A 41 3.25 -10.42 -8.82
CA VAL A 41 3.56 -9.70 -10.06
C VAL A 41 5.06 -9.82 -10.33
N VAL A 42 5.40 -10.26 -11.54
CA VAL A 42 6.80 -10.50 -11.92
C VAL A 42 7.21 -9.49 -13.00
N VAL A 43 8.32 -8.81 -12.77
CA VAL A 43 8.92 -7.89 -13.74
C VAL A 43 10.39 -8.25 -13.88
N ASN A 44 10.82 -8.47 -15.12
CA ASN A 44 12.19 -8.88 -15.42
C ASN A 44 12.63 -10.10 -14.62
N GLY A 45 11.71 -11.07 -14.45
CA GLY A 45 12.00 -12.32 -13.74
C GLY A 45 12.01 -12.21 -12.22
N LYS A 46 11.62 -11.06 -11.67
CA LYS A 46 11.66 -10.84 -10.22
C LYS A 46 10.30 -10.40 -9.70
N ASN A 47 9.93 -10.89 -8.53
CA ASN A 47 8.67 -10.50 -7.90
C ASN A 47 8.73 -9.06 -7.41
N VAL A 48 7.68 -8.31 -7.70
CA VAL A 48 7.57 -6.92 -7.26
C VAL A 48 7.25 -6.85 -5.77
N THR A 49 7.98 -6.01 -5.03
CA THR A 49 7.70 -5.74 -3.63
C THR A 49 7.03 -4.38 -3.52
N VAL A 50 5.93 -4.31 -2.76
CA VAL A 50 5.12 -3.09 -2.62
C VAL A 50 5.04 -2.70 -1.16
N GLY A 51 5.26 -1.40 -0.89
CA GLY A 51 5.01 -0.81 0.42
C GLY A 51 4.20 0.46 0.22
N VAL A 52 3.01 0.53 0.82
CA VAL A 52 2.10 1.67 0.67
C VAL A 52 1.54 2.08 2.02
N ASN A 53 1.56 3.39 2.28
CA ASN A 53 0.86 3.99 3.41
C ASN A 53 0.09 5.20 2.89
N ALA A 54 -1.23 5.15 3.02
CA ALA A 54 -2.09 6.27 2.70
C ALA A 54 -2.61 6.87 4.01
N TYR A 55 -2.56 8.17 4.16
CA TYR A 55 -2.89 8.81 5.41
C TYR A 55 -3.48 10.20 5.21
N ILE A 56 -4.11 10.70 6.26
CA ILE A 56 -4.64 12.06 6.35
C ILE A 56 -3.99 12.76 7.54
N LYS A 57 -4.09 14.09 7.58
CA LYS A 57 -3.61 14.84 8.73
C LYS A 57 -4.49 14.57 9.95
N ALA A 58 -3.89 14.46 11.11
CA ALA A 58 -4.62 14.25 12.36
C ALA A 58 -5.27 15.53 12.89
N THR A 59 -4.87 16.70 12.35
CA THR A 59 -5.40 18.00 12.80
C THR A 59 -5.98 18.78 11.64
#